data_e965b706e4ef72d7cc3d37ce52785f79
#
_entry.id   e965b706e4ef72d7cc3d37ce52785f79
#
_cell.length_a   1.000
_cell.length_b   1.000
_cell.length_c   1.000
_cell.angle_alpha   90.00
_cell.angle_beta   90.00
_cell.angle_gamma   90.00
#
_symmetry.space_group_name_H-M   'P 1'
#
loop_
_entity.id
_entity.type
_entity.pdbx_description
1 polymer ?
#
loop_
_entity_poly.entity_id
_entity_poly.type
_entity_poly.pdbx_seq_one_letter_code
_entity_poly.pdbx_strand_id
1 'polypeptide(L)'
;MSVIDSVRRQFAPVHPQGYVFIAAFAAAALALFWLWRPLGWLALVSTLWCVYFFRDPARVTPLREGLVISPADGIVSFVGRAAPPPELGLGPQPLQRVSIFMSVFDCHVNRVPVAGRVTRVAYKPGKFLSADLDKASEDNERNGIVIRSAAGVFGIVQIAGLIARRIVCFVGEGANVSAGDRFGLIRFGSRVDVYLPDAARIL
;
A
#
# COMPACT_ATOMS: atom_id res chain seq x y z
N MET A 1 -28.02 5.24 -17.90
CA MET A 1 -26.60 5.50 -17.51
C MET A 1 -25.95 6.21 -18.68
N SER A 2 -25.41 7.42 -18.45
CA SER A 2 -24.76 8.20 -19.52
C SER A 2 -23.42 7.54 -19.91
N VAL A 3 -23.04 7.65 -21.21
CA VAL A 3 -21.70 7.26 -21.70
C VAL A 3 -20.59 7.96 -20.90
N ILE A 4 -20.84 9.22 -20.51
CA ILE A 4 -19.94 10.02 -19.67
C ILE A 4 -19.71 9.36 -18.30
N ASP A 5 -20.75 8.79 -17.67
CA ASP A 5 -20.61 8.09 -16.38
C ASP A 5 -19.81 6.78 -16.51
N SER A 6 -19.95 6.09 -17.65
CA SER A 6 -19.17 4.89 -17.94
C SER A 6 -17.70 5.21 -18.19
N VAL A 7 -17.41 6.28 -18.90
CA VAL A 7 -16.04 6.78 -19.14
C VAL A 7 -15.41 7.26 -17.83
N ARG A 8 -16.11 8.06 -17.04
CA ARG A 8 -15.61 8.52 -15.71
C ARG A 8 -15.28 7.39 -14.75
N ARG A 9 -16.01 6.26 -14.79
CA ARG A 9 -15.73 5.08 -13.96
C ARG A 9 -14.45 4.34 -14.37
N GLN A 10 -13.99 4.50 -15.62
CA GLN A 10 -12.74 3.92 -16.09
C GLN A 10 -11.50 4.73 -15.67
N PHE A 11 -11.66 6.03 -15.42
CA PHE A 11 -10.58 6.88 -14.91
C PHE A 11 -10.60 6.89 -13.39
N ALA A 12 -9.68 6.13 -12.79
CA ALA A 12 -9.46 6.21 -11.37
C ALA A 12 -8.96 7.62 -10.98
N PRO A 13 -9.48 8.24 -9.91
CA PRO A 13 -8.94 9.50 -9.42
C PRO A 13 -7.48 9.34 -9.05
N VAL A 14 -6.72 10.42 -9.13
CA VAL A 14 -5.32 10.45 -8.71
C VAL A 14 -5.28 10.84 -7.24
N HIS A 15 -4.52 10.07 -6.45
CA HIS A 15 -4.33 10.37 -5.03
C HIS A 15 -3.53 11.69 -4.85
N PRO A 16 -3.91 12.58 -3.92
CA PRO A 16 -3.25 13.89 -3.74
C PRO A 16 -1.75 13.83 -3.51
N GLN A 17 -1.25 12.75 -2.90
CA GLN A 17 0.19 12.50 -2.71
C GLN A 17 0.98 12.41 -4.03
N GLY A 18 0.31 12.23 -5.16
CA GLY A 18 0.91 12.19 -6.50
C GLY A 18 1.04 13.56 -7.17
N TYR A 19 0.27 14.56 -6.76
CA TYR A 19 0.18 15.84 -7.49
C TYR A 19 1.52 16.55 -7.63
N VAL A 20 2.33 16.56 -6.58
CA VAL A 20 3.66 17.19 -6.60
C VAL A 20 4.58 16.53 -7.62
N PHE A 21 4.57 15.19 -7.70
CA PHE A 21 5.40 14.44 -8.65
C PHE A 21 4.92 14.65 -10.08
N ILE A 22 3.61 14.58 -10.30
CA ILE A 22 2.99 14.80 -11.62
C ILE A 22 3.31 16.21 -12.10
N ALA A 23 3.16 17.24 -11.26
CA ALA A 23 3.50 18.61 -11.59
C ALA A 23 4.98 18.79 -11.93
N ALA A 24 5.88 18.18 -11.14
CA ALA A 24 7.32 18.23 -11.36
C ALA A 24 7.71 17.57 -12.70
N PHE A 25 7.20 16.36 -12.98
CA PHE A 25 7.46 15.68 -14.25
C PHE A 25 6.85 16.41 -15.45
N ALA A 26 5.65 16.98 -15.31
CA ALA A 26 5.02 17.77 -16.35
C ALA A 26 5.81 19.05 -16.68
N ALA A 27 6.27 19.77 -15.64
CA ALA A 27 7.13 20.94 -15.83
C ALA A 27 8.46 20.58 -16.50
N ALA A 28 9.08 19.47 -16.08
CA ALA A 28 10.28 18.93 -16.71
C ALA A 28 10.03 18.57 -18.19
N ALA A 29 8.88 17.93 -18.50
CA ALA A 29 8.52 17.61 -19.88
C ALA A 29 8.43 18.85 -20.76
N LEU A 30 7.76 19.91 -20.29
CA LEU A 30 7.65 21.18 -21.03
C LEU A 30 9.04 21.79 -21.29
N ALA A 31 9.90 21.85 -20.27
CA ALA A 31 11.25 22.39 -20.42
C ALA A 31 12.11 21.54 -21.38
N LEU A 32 12.02 20.22 -21.29
CA LEU A 32 12.78 19.30 -22.13
C LEU A 32 12.28 19.27 -23.57
N PHE A 33 10.99 19.47 -23.85
CA PHE A 33 10.49 19.63 -25.21
C PHE A 33 11.10 20.84 -25.92
N TRP A 34 11.35 21.92 -25.17
CA TRP A 34 12.01 23.10 -25.70
C TRP A 34 13.50 22.87 -25.95
N LEU A 35 14.18 22.05 -25.12
CA LEU A 35 15.60 21.77 -25.25
C LEU A 35 15.90 20.67 -26.28
N TRP A 36 15.19 19.52 -26.18
CA TRP A 36 15.37 18.37 -27.06
C TRP A 36 14.14 17.47 -27.06
N ARG A 37 13.43 17.40 -28.19
CA ARG A 37 12.16 16.69 -28.32
C ARG A 37 12.14 15.25 -27.80
N PRO A 38 13.14 14.36 -28.05
CA PRO A 38 13.13 13.00 -27.53
C PRO A 38 13.08 12.94 -26.00
N LEU A 39 13.82 13.80 -25.29
CA LEU A 39 13.76 13.88 -23.83
C LEU A 39 12.40 14.41 -23.35
N GLY A 40 11.80 15.34 -24.07
CA GLY A 40 10.44 15.82 -23.81
C GLY A 40 9.42 14.67 -23.84
N TRP A 41 9.49 13.81 -24.85
CA TRP A 41 8.63 12.62 -24.94
C TRP A 41 8.87 11.64 -23.81
N LEU A 42 10.12 11.36 -23.43
CA LEU A 42 10.44 10.49 -22.30
C LEU A 42 9.86 11.04 -20.98
N ALA A 43 10.01 12.34 -20.74
CA ALA A 43 9.45 13.01 -19.57
C ALA A 43 7.92 13.01 -19.56
N LEU A 44 7.27 13.14 -20.73
CA LEU A 44 5.81 13.01 -20.84
C LEU A 44 5.34 11.60 -20.51
N VAL A 45 5.99 10.57 -21.02
CA VAL A 45 5.69 9.17 -20.69
C VAL A 45 5.86 8.94 -19.18
N SER A 46 6.91 9.48 -18.56
CA SER A 46 7.13 9.40 -17.11
C SER A 46 6.03 10.12 -16.33
N THR A 47 5.54 11.26 -16.83
CA THR A 47 4.41 11.98 -16.24
C THR A 47 3.13 11.12 -16.26
N LEU A 48 2.80 10.52 -17.41
CA LEU A 48 1.64 9.66 -17.57
C LEU A 48 1.74 8.41 -16.68
N TRP A 49 2.93 7.81 -16.60
CA TRP A 49 3.19 6.71 -15.67
C TRP A 49 3.00 7.14 -14.21
N CYS A 50 3.43 8.33 -13.84
CA CYS A 50 3.24 8.86 -12.49
C CYS A 50 1.74 9.05 -12.17
N VAL A 51 0.93 9.54 -13.12
CA VAL A 51 -0.54 9.61 -12.99
C VAL A 51 -1.12 8.22 -12.77
N TYR A 52 -0.69 7.24 -13.55
CA TYR A 52 -1.13 5.84 -13.43
C TYR A 52 -0.73 5.21 -12.09
N PHE A 53 0.51 5.46 -11.64
CA PHE A 53 1.03 4.96 -10.36
C PHE A 53 0.21 5.46 -9.16
N PHE A 54 -0.11 6.75 -9.13
CA PHE A 54 -0.89 7.35 -8.03
C PHE A 54 -2.41 7.24 -8.20
N ARG A 55 -2.88 6.35 -9.07
CA ARG A 55 -4.32 6.09 -9.19
C ARG A 55 -4.90 5.54 -7.88
N ASP A 56 -6.08 5.98 -7.54
CA ASP A 56 -6.82 5.56 -6.34
C ASP A 56 -8.24 5.13 -6.73
N PRO A 57 -8.41 3.95 -7.34
CA PRO A 57 -9.70 3.47 -7.80
C PRO A 57 -10.63 3.22 -6.62
N ALA A 58 -11.92 3.54 -6.79
CA ALA A 58 -12.95 3.11 -5.87
C ALA A 58 -13.02 1.58 -5.85
N ARG A 59 -13.06 0.99 -4.65
CA ARG A 59 -13.19 -0.46 -4.46
C ARG A 59 -14.51 -0.76 -3.76
N VAL A 60 -15.20 -1.79 -4.20
CA VAL A 60 -16.37 -2.33 -3.52
C VAL A 60 -15.89 -3.36 -2.52
N THR A 61 -16.00 -3.04 -1.24
CA THR A 61 -15.62 -3.96 -0.16
C THR A 61 -16.75 -4.94 0.08
N PRO A 62 -16.48 -6.26 0.09
CA PRO A 62 -17.49 -7.25 0.47
C PRO A 62 -17.99 -7.03 1.90
N LEU A 63 -19.29 -6.99 2.11
CA LEU A 63 -19.93 -6.82 3.43
C LEU A 63 -20.24 -8.15 4.12
N ARG A 64 -19.48 -9.19 3.87
CA ARG A 64 -19.65 -10.50 4.49
C ARG A 64 -18.92 -10.54 5.82
N GLU A 65 -19.61 -10.95 6.89
CA GLU A 65 -19.01 -11.14 8.21
C GLU A 65 -17.89 -12.18 8.18
N GLY A 66 -16.86 -11.96 8.99
CA GLY A 66 -15.71 -12.85 9.10
C GLY A 66 -14.71 -12.80 7.97
N LEU A 67 -14.93 -11.95 6.95
CA LEU A 67 -13.93 -11.77 5.89
C LEU A 67 -12.82 -10.81 6.31
N VAL A 68 -11.60 -11.23 5.98
CA VAL A 68 -10.40 -10.38 5.97
C VAL A 68 -10.05 -10.15 4.51
N ILE A 69 -10.15 -8.90 4.06
CA ILE A 69 -9.88 -8.54 2.66
C ILE A 69 -8.38 -8.25 2.45
N SER A 70 -7.92 -8.37 1.20
CA SER A 70 -6.57 -7.96 0.84
C SER A 70 -6.35 -6.46 1.11
N PRO A 71 -5.31 -6.08 1.84
CA PRO A 71 -4.99 -4.67 2.09
C PRO A 71 -4.32 -3.97 0.90
N ALA A 72 -3.94 -4.70 -0.14
CA ALA A 72 -3.20 -4.17 -1.28
C ALA A 72 -3.57 -4.91 -2.57
N ASP A 73 -3.40 -4.21 -3.69
CA ASP A 73 -3.33 -4.84 -5.01
C ASP A 73 -1.93 -5.45 -5.17
N GLY A 74 -1.81 -6.58 -5.85
CA GLY A 74 -0.52 -7.20 -6.11
C GLY A 74 -0.58 -8.73 -6.12
N ILE A 75 0.57 -9.35 -5.96
CA ILE A 75 0.74 -10.81 -5.99
C ILE A 75 1.10 -11.30 -4.58
N VAL A 76 0.40 -12.35 -4.13
CA VAL A 76 0.76 -13.04 -2.88
C VAL A 76 2.13 -13.71 -3.08
N SER A 77 3.14 -13.22 -2.37
CA SER A 77 4.52 -13.70 -2.45
C SER A 77 4.87 -14.70 -1.35
N PHE A 78 4.13 -14.69 -0.25
CA PHE A 78 4.35 -15.61 0.87
C PHE A 78 3.05 -15.89 1.62
N VAL A 79 2.88 -17.13 2.01
CA VAL A 79 1.84 -17.60 2.94
C VAL A 79 2.48 -18.60 3.90
N GLY A 80 2.48 -18.30 5.19
CA GLY A 80 3.10 -19.16 6.18
C GLY A 80 3.15 -18.54 7.57
N ARG A 81 3.83 -19.16 8.51
CA ARG A 81 4.04 -18.61 9.86
C ARG A 81 5.35 -17.82 9.91
N ALA A 82 5.29 -16.64 10.50
CA ALA A 82 6.46 -15.80 10.74
C ALA A 82 6.29 -14.98 12.02
N ALA A 83 7.40 -14.68 12.69
CA ALA A 83 7.38 -13.80 13.84
C ALA A 83 7.00 -12.38 13.42
N PRO A 84 6.04 -11.74 14.07
CA PRO A 84 5.72 -10.35 13.77
C PRO A 84 6.86 -9.42 14.21
N PRO A 85 7.04 -8.27 13.54
CA PRO A 85 8.01 -7.28 13.96
C PRO A 85 7.79 -6.86 15.43
N PRO A 86 8.87 -6.78 16.24
CA PRO A 86 8.76 -6.48 17.67
C PRO A 86 8.03 -5.19 18.00
N GLU A 87 8.15 -4.18 17.11
CA GLU A 87 7.50 -2.88 17.26
C GLU A 87 5.97 -2.94 17.25
N LEU A 88 5.37 -4.02 16.69
CA LEU A 88 3.92 -4.22 16.74
C LEU A 88 3.42 -4.62 18.14
N GLY A 89 4.27 -5.22 18.96
CA GLY A 89 3.89 -5.70 20.29
C GLY A 89 2.91 -6.88 20.28
N LEU A 90 2.94 -7.70 19.21
CA LEU A 90 2.10 -8.90 19.08
C LEU A 90 2.73 -10.15 19.72
N GLY A 91 3.88 -9.99 20.37
CA GLY A 91 4.66 -11.09 20.95
C GLY A 91 5.62 -11.74 19.96
N PRO A 92 6.54 -12.61 20.45
CA PRO A 92 7.56 -13.24 19.62
C PRO A 92 7.08 -14.51 18.90
N GLN A 93 5.89 -15.00 19.23
CA GLN A 93 5.39 -16.25 18.64
C GLN A 93 5.03 -16.06 17.17
N PRO A 94 5.42 -17.01 16.28
CA PRO A 94 5.06 -16.94 14.88
C PRO A 94 3.54 -16.94 14.69
N LEU A 95 3.04 -15.92 13.99
CA LEU A 95 1.66 -15.79 13.53
C LEU A 95 1.54 -16.17 12.07
N GLN A 96 0.35 -16.50 11.63
CA GLN A 96 0.07 -16.70 10.22
C GLN A 96 0.28 -15.37 9.48
N ARG A 97 1.16 -15.35 8.46
CA ARG A 97 1.47 -14.19 7.64
C ARG A 97 1.11 -14.42 6.20
N VAL A 98 0.48 -13.42 5.60
CA VAL A 98 0.31 -13.29 4.15
C VAL A 98 1.08 -12.05 3.70
N SER A 99 2.00 -12.22 2.75
CA SER A 99 2.77 -11.12 2.17
C SER A 99 2.29 -10.85 0.75
N ILE A 100 2.04 -9.58 0.42
CA ILE A 100 1.56 -9.13 -0.88
C ILE A 100 2.59 -8.19 -1.47
N PHE A 101 3.21 -8.59 -2.55
CA PHE A 101 4.17 -7.78 -3.30
C PHE A 101 3.42 -6.90 -4.31
N MET A 102 3.72 -5.60 -4.31
CA MET A 102 3.17 -4.62 -5.25
C MET A 102 4.27 -4.19 -6.21
N SER A 103 4.08 -4.49 -7.48
CA SER A 103 4.93 -3.99 -8.56
C SER A 103 4.68 -2.50 -8.81
N VAL A 104 5.57 -1.83 -9.50
CA VAL A 104 5.42 -0.40 -9.85
C VAL A 104 4.22 -0.11 -10.77
N PHE A 105 3.51 -1.13 -11.24
CA PHE A 105 2.28 -1.03 -12.04
C PHE A 105 1.01 -1.28 -11.23
N ASP A 106 1.12 -1.73 -9.98
CA ASP A 106 -0.01 -1.96 -9.10
C ASP A 106 -0.50 -0.67 -8.42
N CYS A 107 -1.68 -0.70 -7.82
CA CYS A 107 -2.16 0.42 -7.00
C CYS A 107 -1.50 0.35 -5.62
N HIS A 108 -0.85 1.45 -5.22
CA HIS A 108 -0.08 1.51 -3.97
C HIS A 108 -0.85 2.11 -2.78
N VAL A 109 -2.13 2.42 -2.96
CA VAL A 109 -3.01 2.80 -1.85
C VAL A 109 -3.39 1.54 -1.08
N ASN A 110 -3.01 1.50 0.20
CA ASN A 110 -3.29 0.36 1.06
C ASN A 110 -4.59 0.57 1.84
N ARG A 111 -5.34 -0.52 2.00
CA ARG A 111 -6.65 -0.52 2.63
C ARG A 111 -6.69 -1.38 3.87
N VAL A 112 -7.55 -1.00 4.80
CA VAL A 112 -7.80 -1.73 6.05
C VAL A 112 -8.42 -3.09 5.73
N PRO A 113 -7.82 -4.21 6.18
CA PRO A 113 -8.31 -5.54 5.85
C PRO A 113 -9.53 -5.97 6.67
N VAL A 114 -9.75 -5.38 7.84
CA VAL A 114 -10.82 -5.74 8.79
C VAL A 114 -11.27 -4.53 9.59
N ALA A 115 -12.57 -4.41 9.83
CA ALA A 115 -13.10 -3.34 10.69
C ALA A 115 -12.65 -3.51 12.14
N GLY A 116 -12.32 -2.39 12.82
CA GLY A 116 -11.88 -2.41 14.20
C GLY A 116 -11.29 -1.08 14.66
N ARG A 117 -10.58 -1.12 15.77
CA ARG A 117 -9.88 0.04 16.33
C ARG A 117 -8.38 -0.12 16.18
N VAL A 118 -7.70 0.90 15.68
CA VAL A 118 -6.24 0.96 15.62
C VAL A 118 -5.71 1.12 17.04
N THR A 119 -4.98 0.12 17.52
CA THR A 119 -4.42 0.11 18.89
C THR A 119 -2.95 0.51 18.93
N ARG A 120 -2.26 0.43 17.79
CA ARG A 120 -0.85 0.81 17.68
C ARG A 120 -0.51 1.24 16.26
N VAL A 121 0.35 2.26 16.15
CA VAL A 121 1.01 2.66 14.92
C VAL A 121 2.52 2.75 15.21
N ALA A 122 3.32 1.98 14.50
CA ALA A 122 4.75 1.86 14.76
C ALA A 122 5.54 2.05 13.46
N TYR A 123 6.24 3.16 13.36
CA TYR A 123 7.17 3.44 12.27
C TYR A 123 8.59 3.04 12.66
N LYS A 124 9.28 2.34 11.77
CA LYS A 124 10.70 1.99 11.91
C LYS A 124 11.46 2.46 10.68
N PRO A 125 12.43 3.38 10.83
CA PRO A 125 13.35 3.72 9.75
C PRO A 125 14.21 2.50 9.39
N GLY A 126 14.62 2.40 8.14
CA GLY A 126 15.40 1.27 7.67
C GLY A 126 16.04 1.50 6.31
N LYS A 127 16.52 0.43 5.71
CA LYS A 127 17.11 0.38 4.37
C LYS A 127 16.03 0.33 3.30
N PHE A 128 16.44 0.34 2.04
CA PHE A 128 15.60 0.18 0.86
C PHE A 128 16.13 -0.96 -0.01
N LEU A 129 16.01 -2.19 0.50
CA LEU A 129 16.33 -3.41 -0.26
C LEU A 129 15.13 -3.83 -1.11
N SER A 130 15.32 -4.73 -2.07
CA SER A 130 14.22 -5.26 -2.85
C SER A 130 13.17 -5.92 -1.93
N ALA A 131 11.91 -5.53 -2.06
CA ALA A 131 10.83 -5.93 -1.13
C ALA A 131 10.39 -7.39 -1.31
N ASP A 132 10.83 -8.06 -2.38
CA ASP A 132 10.60 -9.49 -2.62
C ASP A 132 11.49 -10.40 -1.75
N LEU A 133 12.61 -9.86 -1.22
CA LEU A 133 13.50 -10.61 -0.34
C LEU A 133 12.93 -10.71 1.09
N ASP A 134 13.08 -11.88 1.72
CA ASP A 134 12.65 -12.07 3.13
C ASP A 134 13.37 -11.12 4.09
N LYS A 135 14.64 -10.81 3.86
CA LYS A 135 15.42 -9.82 4.63
C LYS A 135 14.87 -8.40 4.57
N ALA A 136 14.06 -8.07 3.55
CA ALA A 136 13.41 -6.77 3.48
C ALA A 136 12.42 -6.56 4.64
N SER A 137 11.83 -7.62 5.19
CA SER A 137 10.97 -7.51 6.38
C SER A 137 11.72 -7.04 7.62
N GLU A 138 13.02 -7.30 7.71
CA GLU A 138 13.83 -7.00 8.90
C GLU A 138 14.56 -5.66 8.80
N ASP A 139 15.11 -5.37 7.62
CA ASP A 139 16.05 -4.27 7.40
C ASP A 139 15.40 -3.01 6.80
N ASN A 140 14.31 -3.15 6.02
CA ASN A 140 13.73 -2.02 5.31
C ASN A 140 12.90 -1.09 6.20
N GLU A 141 12.79 0.17 5.72
CA GLU A 141 11.82 1.13 6.26
C GLU A 141 10.43 0.50 6.25
N ARG A 142 9.75 0.56 7.39
CA ARG A 142 8.42 -0.03 7.54
C ARG A 142 7.54 0.77 8.48
N ASN A 143 6.24 0.66 8.26
CA ASN A 143 5.22 1.21 9.13
C ASN A 143 4.20 0.13 9.43
N GLY A 144 4.02 -0.19 10.69
CA GLY A 144 3.06 -1.20 11.15
C GLY A 144 1.87 -0.57 11.83
N ILE A 145 0.70 -1.11 11.59
CA ILE A 145 -0.51 -0.82 12.36
C ILE A 145 -1.05 -2.10 12.99
N VAL A 146 -1.60 -1.99 14.19
CA VAL A 146 -2.30 -3.09 14.87
C VAL A 146 -3.75 -2.71 15.00
N ILE A 147 -4.63 -3.59 14.52
CA ILE A 147 -6.08 -3.40 14.57
C ILE A 147 -6.67 -4.45 15.49
N ARG A 148 -7.42 -4.01 16.51
CA ARG A 148 -8.25 -4.88 17.33
C ARG A 148 -9.67 -4.89 16.75
N SER A 149 -10.07 -6.08 16.28
CA SER A 149 -11.37 -6.37 15.71
C SER A 149 -12.13 -7.35 16.60
N ALA A 150 -13.42 -7.55 16.33
CA ALA A 150 -14.20 -8.64 16.95
C ALA A 150 -13.64 -10.04 16.62
N ALA A 151 -13.00 -10.19 15.45
CA ALA A 151 -12.39 -11.44 14.98
C ALA A 151 -10.96 -11.68 15.53
N GLY A 152 -10.43 -10.77 16.36
CA GLY A 152 -9.08 -10.89 16.93
C GLY A 152 -8.20 -9.68 16.69
N VAL A 153 -6.89 -9.88 16.85
CA VAL A 153 -5.88 -8.83 16.66
C VAL A 153 -5.12 -9.09 15.36
N PHE A 154 -5.03 -8.06 14.53
CA PHE A 154 -4.38 -8.09 13.22
C PHE A 154 -3.20 -7.13 13.19
N GLY A 155 -2.07 -7.58 12.67
CA GLY A 155 -0.93 -6.71 12.37
C GLY A 155 -0.83 -6.49 10.86
N ILE A 156 -0.69 -5.25 10.42
CA ILE A 156 -0.48 -4.91 9.00
C ILE A 156 0.80 -4.09 8.90
N VAL A 157 1.74 -4.54 8.09
CA VAL A 157 3.06 -3.90 7.94
C VAL A 157 3.27 -3.48 6.49
N GLN A 158 3.39 -2.19 6.29
CA GLN A 158 3.85 -1.60 5.04
C GLN A 158 5.38 -1.64 5.03
N ILE A 159 5.98 -2.17 3.99
CA ILE A 159 7.43 -2.33 3.84
C ILE A 159 7.85 -1.65 2.53
N ALA A 160 8.75 -0.68 2.65
CA ALA A 160 9.29 0.03 1.50
C ALA A 160 10.22 -0.88 0.68
N GLY A 161 10.14 -0.80 -0.64
CA GLY A 161 11.05 -1.51 -1.55
C GLY A 161 12.24 -0.66 -2.00
N LEU A 162 13.02 -1.16 -2.96
CA LEU A 162 14.27 -0.56 -3.45
C LEU A 162 14.10 0.88 -3.98
N ILE A 163 12.98 1.15 -4.66
CA ILE A 163 12.69 2.47 -5.27
C ILE A 163 11.81 3.30 -4.32
N ALA A 164 11.16 2.65 -3.37
CA ALA A 164 10.29 3.31 -2.39
C ALA A 164 11.11 4.26 -1.52
N ARG A 165 10.63 5.50 -1.38
CA ARG A 165 11.31 6.50 -0.56
C ARG A 165 10.45 7.04 0.57
N ARG A 166 9.21 6.58 0.70
CA ARG A 166 8.35 7.02 1.79
C ARG A 166 7.10 6.16 1.93
N ILE A 167 6.83 5.77 3.15
CA ILE A 167 5.55 5.22 3.59
C ILE A 167 4.74 6.38 4.18
N VAL A 168 3.48 6.48 3.78
CA VAL A 168 2.54 7.46 4.34
C VAL A 168 1.42 6.70 5.02
N CYS A 169 1.23 6.95 6.31
CA CYS A 169 0.13 6.42 7.10
C CYS A 169 -0.94 7.51 7.28
N PHE A 170 -2.20 7.19 7.09
CA PHE A 170 -3.34 8.12 7.20
C PHE A 170 -4.13 7.94 8.49
N VAL A 171 -3.84 6.89 9.24
CA VAL A 171 -4.54 6.55 10.48
C VAL A 171 -3.63 6.71 11.68
N GLY A 172 -4.21 7.05 12.82
CA GLY A 172 -3.51 7.15 14.10
C GLY A 172 -4.03 6.14 15.12
N GLU A 173 -3.30 6.01 16.22
CA GLU A 173 -3.75 5.19 17.34
C GLU A 173 -5.08 5.72 17.90
N GLY A 174 -5.97 4.81 18.25
CA GLY A 174 -7.31 5.10 18.73
C GLY A 174 -8.37 5.29 17.63
N ALA A 175 -7.99 5.41 16.36
CA ALA A 175 -8.92 5.56 15.26
C ALA A 175 -9.79 4.30 15.07
N ASN A 176 -11.09 4.51 14.84
CA ASN A 176 -11.98 3.45 14.36
C ASN A 176 -11.92 3.41 12.83
N VAL A 177 -11.76 2.21 12.28
CA VAL A 177 -11.59 1.98 10.85
C VAL A 177 -12.54 0.89 10.37
N SER A 178 -13.00 1.03 9.12
CA SER A 178 -13.82 0.04 8.44
C SER A 178 -12.98 -0.76 7.44
N ALA A 179 -13.39 -1.99 7.16
CA ALA A 179 -12.76 -2.76 6.09
C ALA A 179 -12.86 -2.01 4.76
N GLY A 180 -11.76 -1.88 4.03
CA GLY A 180 -11.67 -1.13 2.77
C GLY A 180 -11.30 0.34 2.92
N ASP A 181 -11.28 0.92 4.13
CA ASP A 181 -10.79 2.28 4.36
C ASP A 181 -9.31 2.40 3.95
N ARG A 182 -8.92 3.57 3.44
CA ARG A 182 -7.53 3.86 3.10
C ARG A 182 -6.74 4.11 4.37
N PHE A 183 -5.74 3.29 4.67
CA PHE A 183 -4.91 3.52 5.85
C PHE A 183 -3.50 4.02 5.52
N GLY A 184 -3.08 3.93 4.28
CA GLY A 184 -1.77 4.40 3.89
C GLY A 184 -1.46 4.26 2.41
N LEU A 185 -0.26 4.68 2.04
CA LEU A 185 0.28 4.60 0.69
C LEU A 185 1.80 4.37 0.79
N ILE A 186 2.35 3.54 -0.10
CA ILE A 186 3.80 3.38 -0.24
C ILE A 186 4.22 3.92 -1.61
N ARG A 187 5.23 4.79 -1.66
CA ARG A 187 5.71 5.35 -2.92
C ARG A 187 6.76 4.43 -3.53
N PHE A 188 6.50 3.94 -4.77
CA PHE A 188 7.41 3.23 -5.68
C PHE A 188 7.92 1.87 -5.22
N GLY A 189 7.10 0.82 -5.41
CA GLY A 189 7.46 -0.59 -5.20
C GLY A 189 7.57 -1.00 -3.74
N SER A 190 6.84 -2.05 -3.35
CA SER A 190 6.65 -2.30 -1.93
C SER A 190 6.02 -3.67 -1.65
N ARG A 191 5.92 -4.00 -0.38
CA ARG A 191 5.21 -5.17 0.12
C ARG A 191 4.34 -4.79 1.31
N VAL A 192 3.21 -5.46 1.45
CA VAL A 192 2.39 -5.41 2.65
C VAL A 192 2.32 -6.80 3.26
N ASP A 193 2.69 -6.92 4.53
CA ASP A 193 2.54 -8.13 5.31
C ASP A 193 1.32 -8.02 6.23
N VAL A 194 0.49 -9.06 6.24
CA VAL A 194 -0.67 -9.17 7.15
C VAL A 194 -0.43 -10.32 8.11
N TYR A 195 -0.41 -10.02 9.39
CA TYR A 195 -0.35 -11.00 10.48
C TYR A 195 -1.75 -11.26 10.99
N LEU A 196 -2.16 -12.51 10.95
CA LEU A 196 -3.51 -12.98 11.21
C LEU A 196 -3.57 -13.72 12.55
N PRO A 197 -4.70 -13.66 13.29
CA PRO A 197 -4.92 -14.54 14.43
C PRO A 197 -4.99 -16.00 13.98
N ASP A 198 -4.64 -16.94 14.88
CA ASP A 198 -4.55 -18.38 14.57
C ASP A 198 -5.87 -18.98 14.05
N ALA A 199 -7.00 -18.39 14.40
CA ALA A 199 -8.32 -18.84 13.94
C ALA A 199 -8.63 -18.46 12.47
N ALA A 200 -7.82 -17.59 11.85
CA ALA A 200 -8.03 -17.17 10.46
C ALA A 200 -7.70 -18.31 9.49
N ARG A 201 -8.51 -18.44 8.44
CA ARG A 201 -8.27 -19.35 7.32
C ARG A 201 -8.01 -18.55 6.06
N ILE A 202 -6.98 -18.95 5.32
CA ILE A 202 -6.67 -18.39 3.99
C ILE A 202 -7.47 -19.22 2.98
N LEU A 203 -8.21 -18.52 2.12
CA LEU A 203 -9.07 -19.11 1.08
C LEU A 203 -8.39 -19.02 -0.28
#